data_5383ff57958fbe742e8ada296824343d
#
_entry.id   5383ff57958fbe742e8ada296824343d
#
_cell.length_a   1.000
_cell.length_b   1.000
_cell.length_c   1.000
_cell.angle_alpha   90.00
_cell.angle_beta   90.00
_cell.angle_gamma   90.00
#
_symmetry.space_group_name_H-M   'P 1'
#
loop_
_entity.id
_entity.type
_entity.pdbx_description
1 polymer ?
#
loop_
_entity_poly.entity_id
_entity_poly.type
_entity_poly.pdbx_seq_one_letter_code
_entity_poly.pdbx_strand_id
1 'polypeptide(L)'
;MENRIEYCFVVDKNNRLLAPTKVNKGWYLIRKGRAKLKSKYPMVIQLEKEVELDEDDESHMVCGIDDGSRHVGLAIVQKCPTKNKVVFKGIIEQRQDVKHLMDVRRGYRRYHRYYKRYRQARFNNRSSSKRTCRLAPSIKQKKDAI
;
A
#
# COMPACT_ATOMS: atom_id res chain seq x y z
N MET A 1 9.58 -12.29 -15.05
CA MET A 1 8.50 -13.18 -14.57
C MET A 1 7.29 -12.30 -14.25
N GLU A 2 6.21 -12.44 -14.99
CA GLU A 2 4.99 -11.67 -14.74
C GLU A 2 4.40 -12.08 -13.39
N ASN A 3 4.31 -11.12 -12.46
CA ASN A 3 3.67 -11.27 -11.16
C ASN A 3 2.14 -11.38 -11.31
N ARG A 4 1.65 -12.41 -11.99
CA ARG A 4 0.21 -12.65 -12.12
C ARG A 4 -0.37 -13.07 -10.78
N ILE A 5 -1.40 -12.36 -10.33
CA ILE A 5 -2.24 -12.77 -9.21
C ILE A 5 -3.07 -13.96 -9.69
N GLU A 6 -2.90 -15.13 -9.06
CA GLU A 6 -3.57 -16.37 -9.46
C GLU A 6 -4.96 -16.51 -8.88
N TYR A 7 -5.23 -15.87 -7.73
CA TYR A 7 -6.45 -16.03 -6.97
C TYR A 7 -7.21 -14.71 -6.84
N CYS A 8 -8.53 -14.79 -6.73
CA CYS A 8 -9.42 -13.68 -6.46
C CYS A 8 -10.23 -13.92 -5.19
N PHE A 9 -10.67 -12.85 -4.56
CA PHE A 9 -11.58 -12.90 -3.43
C PHE A 9 -12.96 -13.36 -3.88
N VAL A 10 -13.59 -14.18 -3.05
CA VAL A 10 -14.96 -14.64 -3.25
C VAL A 10 -15.77 -14.29 -2.03
N VAL A 11 -16.90 -13.65 -2.22
CA VAL A 11 -17.88 -13.39 -1.16
C VAL A 11 -19.23 -14.01 -1.57
N ASP A 12 -20.02 -14.38 -0.61
CA ASP A 12 -21.39 -14.85 -0.84
C ASP A 12 -22.35 -13.66 -1.03
N LYS A 13 -23.65 -13.95 -1.16
CA LYS A 13 -24.71 -12.95 -1.27
C LYS A 13 -24.74 -12.00 -0.05
N ASN A 14 -24.42 -12.48 1.14
CA ASN A 14 -24.42 -11.74 2.41
C ASN A 14 -23.07 -11.05 2.70
N ASN A 15 -22.14 -11.01 1.73
CA ASN A 15 -20.78 -10.48 1.85
C ASN A 15 -19.86 -11.23 2.83
N ARG A 16 -20.19 -12.47 3.21
CA ARG A 16 -19.27 -13.31 3.97
C ARG A 16 -18.12 -13.75 3.08
N LEU A 17 -16.91 -13.76 3.64
CA LEU A 17 -15.70 -14.15 2.90
C LEU A 17 -15.67 -15.67 2.73
N LEU A 18 -15.49 -16.12 1.50
CA LEU A 18 -15.35 -17.53 1.14
C LEU A 18 -13.91 -17.84 0.75
N ALA A 19 -13.58 -19.13 0.62
CA ALA A 19 -12.28 -19.55 0.14
C ALA A 19 -11.98 -18.98 -1.27
N PRO A 20 -10.78 -18.39 -1.48
CA PRO A 20 -10.44 -17.74 -2.74
C PRO A 20 -10.34 -18.75 -3.87
N THR A 21 -10.76 -18.35 -5.06
CA THR A 21 -10.73 -19.17 -6.27
C THR A 21 -9.74 -18.62 -7.29
N LYS A 22 -9.33 -19.46 -8.27
CA LYS A 22 -8.49 -18.98 -9.38
C LYS A 22 -9.22 -17.91 -10.18
N VAL A 23 -8.50 -16.86 -10.60
CA VAL A 23 -9.04 -15.74 -11.40
C VAL A 23 -9.80 -16.24 -12.63
N ASN A 24 -9.28 -17.25 -13.34
CA ASN A 24 -9.95 -17.82 -14.51
C ASN A 24 -11.32 -18.46 -14.17
N LYS A 25 -11.42 -19.13 -13.02
CA LYS A 25 -12.69 -19.67 -12.52
C LYS A 25 -13.64 -18.53 -12.12
N GLY A 26 -13.12 -17.45 -11.52
CA GLY A 26 -13.91 -16.26 -11.22
C GLY A 26 -14.57 -15.67 -12.46
N TRP A 27 -13.81 -15.46 -13.54
CA TRP A 27 -14.36 -15.00 -14.82
C TRP A 27 -15.35 -15.95 -15.44
N TYR A 28 -15.14 -17.26 -15.31
CA TYR A 28 -16.11 -18.26 -15.76
C TYR A 28 -17.44 -18.13 -15.02
N LEU A 29 -17.42 -17.97 -13.69
CA LEU A 29 -18.64 -17.82 -12.88
C LEU A 29 -19.41 -16.53 -13.26
N ILE A 30 -18.70 -15.43 -13.53
CA ILE A 30 -19.32 -14.18 -13.99
C ILE A 30 -20.00 -14.39 -15.35
N ARG A 31 -19.33 -15.02 -16.32
CA ARG A 31 -19.88 -15.30 -17.65
C ARG A 31 -21.09 -16.20 -17.61
N LYS A 32 -21.17 -17.11 -16.65
CA LYS A 32 -22.33 -18.00 -16.44
C LYS A 32 -23.45 -17.36 -15.61
N GLY A 33 -23.33 -16.08 -15.22
CA GLY A 33 -24.33 -15.39 -14.42
C GLY A 33 -24.49 -15.91 -12.99
N ARG A 34 -23.47 -16.65 -12.47
CA ARG A 34 -23.48 -17.21 -11.11
C ARG A 34 -22.78 -16.32 -10.08
N ALA A 35 -22.06 -15.30 -10.55
CA ALA A 35 -21.37 -14.31 -9.71
C ALA A 35 -21.37 -12.94 -10.39
N LYS A 36 -21.32 -11.90 -9.57
CA LYS A 36 -21.16 -10.51 -10.00
C LYS A 36 -19.75 -10.02 -9.68
N LEU A 37 -19.16 -9.20 -10.56
CA LEU A 37 -17.90 -8.55 -10.30
C LEU A 37 -18.14 -7.36 -9.38
N LYS A 38 -17.56 -7.38 -8.18
CA LYS A 38 -17.67 -6.29 -7.19
C LYS A 38 -16.51 -5.30 -7.29
N SER A 39 -15.29 -5.80 -7.50
CA SER A 39 -14.09 -5.00 -7.73
C SER A 39 -13.17 -5.69 -8.72
N LYS A 40 -12.45 -4.90 -9.53
CA LYS A 40 -11.48 -5.40 -10.51
C LYS A 40 -10.08 -5.53 -9.92
N TYR A 41 -9.69 -4.59 -9.05
CA TYR A 41 -8.38 -4.54 -8.41
C TYR A 41 -8.52 -4.15 -6.92
N PRO A 42 -8.24 -5.08 -5.98
CA PRO A 42 -8.11 -6.52 -6.19
C PRO A 42 -9.40 -7.13 -6.76
N MET A 43 -9.29 -8.24 -7.48
CA MET A 43 -10.47 -8.89 -8.04
C MET A 43 -11.33 -9.50 -6.93
N VAL A 44 -12.55 -9.00 -6.79
CA VAL A 44 -13.56 -9.48 -5.84
C VAL A 44 -14.81 -9.89 -6.62
N ILE A 45 -15.25 -11.11 -6.43
CA ILE A 45 -16.49 -11.63 -7.02
C ILE A 45 -17.50 -11.96 -5.93
N GLN A 46 -18.77 -11.64 -6.16
CA GLN A 46 -19.88 -11.97 -5.27
C GLN A 46 -20.73 -13.05 -5.90
N LEU A 47 -20.92 -14.15 -5.18
CA LEU A 47 -21.83 -15.22 -5.59
C LEU A 47 -23.29 -14.78 -5.40
N GLU A 48 -24.19 -15.26 -6.26
CA GLU A 48 -25.63 -14.97 -6.14
C GLU A 48 -26.34 -15.88 -5.14
N LYS A 49 -25.66 -16.90 -4.64
CA LYS A 49 -26.17 -17.83 -3.63
C LYS A 49 -25.52 -17.62 -2.28
N GLU A 50 -26.26 -17.94 -1.23
CA GLU A 50 -25.72 -18.10 0.12
C GLU A 50 -24.96 -19.42 0.23
N VAL A 51 -23.88 -19.42 1.00
CA VAL A 51 -23.07 -20.60 1.29
C VAL A 51 -23.02 -20.75 2.80
N GLU A 52 -23.52 -21.86 3.29
CA GLU A 52 -23.33 -22.23 4.68
C GLU A 52 -21.86 -22.60 4.86
N LEU A 53 -21.21 -21.96 5.81
CA LEU A 53 -19.83 -22.21 6.22
C LEU A 53 -19.90 -22.91 7.57
N ASP A 54 -19.19 -24.01 7.69
CA ASP A 54 -18.91 -24.61 9.00
C ASP A 54 -17.98 -23.67 9.79
N GLU A 55 -18.07 -23.65 11.12
CA GLU A 55 -17.28 -22.76 11.98
C GLU A 55 -15.76 -22.94 11.78
N ASP A 56 -15.33 -24.12 11.37
CA ASP A 56 -13.93 -24.46 11.06
C ASP A 56 -13.44 -23.91 9.70
N ASP A 57 -14.33 -23.43 8.84
CA ASP A 57 -13.98 -22.89 7.49
C ASP A 57 -13.74 -21.37 7.48
N GLU A 58 -13.66 -20.72 8.65
CA GLU A 58 -13.28 -19.31 8.74
C GLU A 58 -11.86 -19.11 8.23
N SER A 59 -11.75 -18.60 7.01
CA SER A 59 -10.47 -18.27 6.42
C SER A 59 -10.04 -16.87 6.83
N HIS A 60 -8.93 -16.78 7.57
CA HIS A 60 -8.38 -15.50 8.01
C HIS A 60 -7.54 -14.85 6.91
N MET A 61 -7.66 -13.51 6.76
CA MET A 61 -6.78 -12.72 5.92
C MET A 61 -5.60 -12.16 6.71
N VAL A 62 -4.41 -12.24 6.13
CA VAL A 62 -3.19 -11.66 6.67
C VAL A 62 -2.63 -10.69 5.65
N CYS A 63 -2.38 -9.46 6.07
CA CYS A 63 -1.67 -8.46 5.28
C CYS A 63 -0.20 -8.47 5.69
N GLY A 64 0.68 -8.75 4.74
CA GLY A 64 2.13 -8.61 4.89
C GLY A 64 2.58 -7.29 4.28
N ILE A 65 3.41 -6.54 5.01
CA ILE A 65 4.02 -5.29 4.58
C ILE A 65 5.53 -5.47 4.66
N ASP A 66 6.21 -5.23 3.54
CA ASP A 66 7.67 -5.21 3.45
C ASP A 66 8.10 -3.75 3.26
N ASP A 67 8.63 -3.14 4.33
CA ASP A 67 8.99 -1.73 4.37
C ASP A 67 10.39 -1.51 3.81
N GLY A 68 10.46 -1.17 2.53
CA GLY A 68 11.67 -0.76 1.83
C GLY A 68 11.85 0.75 1.76
N SER A 69 13.09 1.20 1.56
CA SER A 69 13.41 2.63 1.48
C SER A 69 12.91 3.33 0.22
N ARG A 70 12.72 2.60 -0.86
CA ARG A 70 12.23 3.10 -2.17
C ARG A 70 10.91 2.48 -2.57
N HIS A 71 10.71 1.25 -2.20
CA HIS A 71 9.53 0.46 -2.53
C HIS A 71 9.00 -0.17 -1.26
N VAL A 72 7.70 -0.08 -1.05
CA VAL A 72 7.00 -0.80 0.02
C VAL A 72 6.20 -1.91 -0.63
N GLY A 73 6.52 -3.16 -0.30
CA GLY A 73 5.79 -4.33 -0.76
C GLY A 73 4.55 -4.55 0.09
N LEU A 74 3.42 -4.83 -0.56
CA LEU A 74 2.18 -5.23 0.09
C LEU A 74 1.70 -6.57 -0.46
N ALA A 75 1.30 -7.48 0.42
CA ALA A 75 0.67 -8.73 0.02
C ALA A 75 -0.50 -9.06 0.95
N ILE A 76 -1.62 -9.47 0.38
CA ILE A 76 -2.74 -10.02 1.14
C ILE A 76 -2.85 -11.51 0.84
N VAL A 77 -2.77 -12.28 1.90
CA VAL A 77 -2.82 -13.76 1.87
C VAL A 77 -4.04 -14.22 2.65
N GLN A 78 -4.85 -15.07 2.05
CA GLN A 78 -5.93 -15.75 2.73
C GLN A 78 -5.44 -17.13 3.17
N LYS A 79 -5.51 -17.38 4.47
CA LYS A 79 -5.19 -18.70 5.04
C LYS A 79 -6.37 -19.62 4.80
N CYS A 80 -6.12 -20.73 4.16
CA CYS A 80 -7.12 -21.78 3.93
C CYS A 80 -6.57 -23.10 4.49
N PRO A 81 -7.45 -24.05 4.87
CA PRO A 81 -7.02 -25.32 5.47
C PRO A 81 -5.99 -26.08 4.63
N THR A 82 -6.11 -26.04 3.30
CA THR A 82 -5.21 -26.77 2.40
C THR A 82 -3.89 -26.04 2.13
N LYS A 83 -3.92 -24.74 1.89
CA LYS A 83 -2.72 -23.90 1.66
C LYS A 83 -3.05 -22.41 1.71
N ASN A 84 -2.04 -21.61 2.01
CA ASN A 84 -2.15 -20.16 1.93
C ASN A 84 -2.25 -19.71 0.47
N LYS A 85 -3.21 -18.83 0.17
CA LYS A 85 -3.46 -18.31 -1.18
C LYS A 85 -3.24 -16.81 -1.22
N VAL A 86 -2.36 -16.36 -2.11
CA VAL A 86 -2.09 -14.94 -2.30
C VAL A 86 -3.17 -14.37 -3.22
N VAL A 87 -3.95 -13.41 -2.71
CA VAL A 87 -5.06 -12.79 -3.43
C VAL A 87 -4.77 -11.38 -3.89
N PHE A 88 -3.76 -10.73 -3.30
CA PHE A 88 -3.30 -9.40 -3.73
C PHE A 88 -1.80 -9.28 -3.55
N LYS A 89 -1.15 -8.61 -4.50
CA LYS A 89 0.24 -8.15 -4.42
C LYS A 89 0.31 -6.75 -4.98
N GLY A 90 1.05 -5.88 -4.32
CA GLY A 90 1.25 -4.51 -4.77
C GLY A 90 2.61 -3.99 -4.33
N ILE A 91 3.11 -2.99 -5.05
CA ILE A 91 4.31 -2.26 -4.69
C ILE A 91 3.94 -0.78 -4.69
N ILE A 92 4.23 -0.10 -3.59
CA ILE A 92 4.11 1.35 -3.47
C ILE A 92 5.50 1.94 -3.70
N GLU A 93 5.65 2.75 -4.74
CA GLU A 93 6.88 3.48 -4.99
C GLU A 93 6.89 4.77 -4.19
N GLN A 94 7.90 4.91 -3.32
CA GLN A 94 8.07 6.10 -2.51
C GLN A 94 8.73 7.22 -3.30
N ARG A 95 8.34 8.45 -3.01
CA ARG A 95 8.90 9.65 -3.61
C ARG A 95 10.40 9.78 -3.34
N GLN A 96 11.22 9.99 -4.39
CA GLN A 96 12.68 10.05 -4.33
C GLN A 96 13.27 11.44 -4.55
N ASP A 97 12.48 12.43 -4.95
CA ASP A 97 12.93 13.77 -5.34
C ASP A 97 13.20 14.74 -4.18
N VAL A 98 12.97 14.32 -2.93
CA VAL A 98 13.11 15.17 -1.74
C VAL A 98 14.49 15.79 -1.62
N LYS A 99 15.56 15.01 -1.87
CA LYS A 99 16.94 15.50 -1.81
C LYS A 99 17.17 16.60 -2.83
N HIS A 100 16.75 16.38 -4.08
CA HIS A 100 16.86 17.37 -5.14
C HIS A 100 16.13 18.68 -4.78
N LEU A 101 14.90 18.59 -4.32
CA LEU A 101 14.11 19.76 -3.92
C LEU A 101 14.74 20.52 -2.73
N MET A 102 15.36 19.82 -1.79
CA MET A 102 16.09 20.44 -0.69
C MET A 102 17.34 21.18 -1.19
N ASP A 103 18.05 20.64 -2.18
CA ASP A 103 19.23 21.29 -2.76
C ASP A 103 18.84 22.52 -3.58
N VAL A 104 17.76 22.47 -4.35
CA VAL A 104 17.17 23.62 -5.04
C VAL A 104 16.83 24.72 -4.03
N ARG A 105 16.11 24.41 -2.95
CA ARG A 105 15.80 25.36 -1.87
C ARG A 105 17.05 25.92 -1.20
N ARG A 106 18.11 25.10 -1.08
CA ARG A 106 19.41 25.56 -0.57
C ARG A 106 20.04 26.58 -1.52
N GLY A 107 19.98 26.33 -2.84
CA GLY A 107 20.45 27.25 -3.88
C GLY A 107 19.75 28.61 -3.80
N TYR A 108 18.42 28.64 -3.76
CA TYR A 108 17.65 29.88 -3.60
C TYR A 108 18.00 30.62 -2.33
N ARG A 109 18.14 29.94 -1.18
CA ARG A 109 18.57 30.61 0.07
C ARG A 109 19.97 31.19 -0.02
N ARG A 110 20.91 30.53 -0.72
CA ARG A 110 22.26 31.06 -0.96
C ARG A 110 22.21 32.33 -1.82
N TYR A 111 21.45 32.24 -2.94
CA TYR A 111 21.24 33.36 -3.85
C TYR A 111 20.69 34.60 -3.10
N HIS A 112 19.57 34.45 -2.41
CA HIS A 112 18.99 35.53 -1.64
C HIS A 112 19.93 36.10 -0.56
N ARG A 113 20.80 35.32 0.04
CA ARG A 113 21.79 35.78 1.00
C ARG A 113 22.92 36.56 0.34
N TYR A 114 23.31 36.16 -0.85
CA TYR A 114 24.38 36.81 -1.59
C TYR A 114 24.04 38.28 -1.91
N TYR A 115 22.81 38.56 -2.27
CA TYR A 115 22.34 39.91 -2.62
C TYR A 115 21.91 40.76 -1.42
N LYS A 116 21.89 40.23 -0.22
CA LYS A 116 21.57 41.02 0.99
C LYS A 116 22.79 41.74 1.53
N ARG A 117 22.73 43.08 1.66
CA ARG A 117 23.77 43.87 2.27
C ARG A 117 24.02 43.54 3.74
N TYR A 118 22.96 43.26 4.50
CA TYR A 118 23.00 42.90 5.92
C TYR A 118 22.47 41.49 6.11
N ARG A 119 23.17 40.70 6.92
CA ARG A 119 22.76 39.35 7.30
C ARG A 119 22.66 39.25 8.80
N GLN A 120 21.47 39.03 9.29
CA GLN A 120 21.28 38.74 10.70
C GLN A 120 21.95 37.43 11.09
N ALA A 121 22.64 37.39 12.24
CA ALA A 121 23.22 36.16 12.75
C ALA A 121 22.13 35.11 13.03
N ARG A 122 22.35 33.87 12.57
CA ARG A 122 21.36 32.79 12.64
C ARG A 122 21.62 31.77 13.74
N PHE A 123 22.35 32.13 14.75
CA PHE A 123 22.70 31.23 15.84
C PHE A 123 21.46 30.70 16.58
N ASN A 124 20.42 31.52 16.68
CA ASN A 124 19.17 31.20 17.37
C ASN A 124 18.20 30.31 16.52
N ASN A 125 18.34 30.27 15.19
CA ASN A 125 17.50 29.45 14.32
C ASN A 125 17.82 27.95 14.37
N ARG A 126 18.82 27.55 15.15
CA ARG A 126 19.20 26.17 15.40
C ARG A 126 18.47 25.53 16.58
N SER A 127 17.60 26.29 17.28
CA SER A 127 16.79 25.74 18.37
C SER A 127 15.99 24.50 17.99
N SER A 128 15.53 24.43 16.72
CA SER A 128 14.81 23.24 16.20
C SER A 128 15.69 21.99 16.05
N SER A 129 17.04 22.14 15.95
CA SER A 129 17.96 20.99 15.88
C SER A 129 18.27 20.40 17.25
N LYS A 130 18.01 21.15 18.33
CA LYS A 130 18.15 20.68 19.72
C LYS A 130 16.88 20.03 20.28
N ARG A 131 15.77 20.02 19.53
CA ARG A 131 14.55 19.36 19.97
C ARG A 131 14.76 17.86 19.97
N THR A 132 14.50 17.23 21.10
CA THR A 132 14.37 15.77 21.21
C THR A 132 13.29 15.28 20.25
N CYS A 133 13.45 14.11 19.67
CA CYS A 133 12.50 13.49 18.71
C CYS A 133 12.35 14.22 17.36
N ARG A 134 13.37 14.99 16.92
CA ARG A 134 13.34 15.58 15.59
C ARG A 134 13.60 14.53 14.51
N LEU A 135 12.61 14.29 13.69
CA LEU A 135 12.78 13.48 12.46
C LEU A 135 13.42 14.34 11.35
N ALA A 136 14.34 13.74 10.60
CA ALA A 136 14.87 14.36 9.39
C ALA A 136 13.73 14.64 8.38
N PRO A 137 13.78 15.75 7.61
CA PRO A 137 12.71 16.09 6.65
C PRO A 137 12.41 14.97 5.64
N SER A 138 13.43 14.21 5.23
CA SER A 138 13.26 13.04 4.34
C SER A 138 12.47 11.91 4.99
N ILE A 139 12.69 11.66 6.29
CA ILE A 139 11.95 10.63 7.04
C ILE A 139 10.51 11.08 7.27
N LYS A 140 10.32 12.38 7.66
CA LYS A 140 8.98 12.93 7.83
C LYS A 140 8.16 12.80 6.56
N GLN A 141 8.74 13.12 5.40
CA GLN A 141 8.04 13.01 4.14
C GLN A 141 7.72 11.57 3.75
N LYS A 142 8.60 10.62 4.03
CA LYS A 142 8.29 9.20 3.82
C LYS A 142 7.10 8.76 4.66
N LYS A 143 7.07 9.17 5.93
CA LYS A 143 5.93 8.92 6.82
C LYS A 143 4.63 9.53 6.30
N ASP A 144 4.67 10.76 5.78
CA ASP A 144 3.49 11.50 5.33
C ASP A 144 3.02 11.04 3.93
N ALA A 145 3.82 10.22 3.21
CA ALA A 145 3.53 9.71 1.86
C ALA A 145 2.94 8.29 1.82
N ILE A 146 2.92 7.59 2.96
CA ILE A 146 2.29 6.27 3.15
C ILE A 146 0.90 6.44 3.73
#